data_31e2f6df1bb721f63ee00aa989e5d72e
#
_entry.id   31e2f6df1bb721f63ee00aa989e5d72e
#
_cell.length_a   1.000
_cell.length_b   1.000
_cell.length_c   1.000
_cell.angle_alpha   90.00
_cell.angle_beta   90.00
_cell.angle_gamma   90.00
#
_symmetry.space_group_name_H-M   'P 1'
#
loop_
_entity.id
_entity.type
_entity.pdbx_description
1 polymer ?
#
loop_
_entity_poly.entity_id
_entity_poly.type
_entity_poly.pdbx_seq_one_letter_code
_entity_poly.pdbx_strand_id
1 'polypeptide(L)'
;MNTIEINQDQFRELLKNPNDKPFVMLNLLKFKKEGGRKSYAHYLKEANKYVEGVGGKLLLFSRPKELLNGTETWDLLMLVQYPSRKAFIEMANNAEYLKIHSFREEALENAVLYATDEIALRDLLQEYPE
;
A
#
# COMPACT_ATOMS: atom_id res chain seq x y z
N MET A 1 14.88 13.52 1.03
CA MET A 1 14.10 12.64 0.14
C MET A 1 12.68 12.52 0.65
N ASN A 2 11.71 12.75 -0.22
CA ASN A 2 10.30 12.63 0.15
C ASN A 2 9.86 11.17 -0.01
N THR A 3 9.61 10.48 1.10
CA THR A 3 9.20 9.07 1.10
C THR A 3 7.69 8.90 0.90
N ILE A 4 6.95 10.02 0.83
CA ILE A 4 5.49 9.98 0.66
C ILE A 4 5.11 10.04 -0.81
N GLU A 5 5.94 10.63 -1.64
CA GLU A 5 5.69 10.70 -3.07
C GLU A 5 5.95 9.35 -3.74
N ILE A 6 5.18 9.08 -4.78
CA ILE A 6 5.30 7.84 -5.52
C ILE A 6 6.62 7.79 -6.29
N ASN A 7 7.24 6.61 -6.35
CA ASN A 7 8.45 6.39 -7.15
C ASN A 7 8.02 6.26 -8.61
N GLN A 8 8.30 7.27 -9.43
CA GLN A 8 7.83 7.34 -10.81
C GLN A 8 8.32 6.16 -11.66
N ASP A 9 9.57 5.77 -11.50
CA ASP A 9 10.14 4.64 -12.26
C ASP A 9 9.43 3.33 -11.92
N GLN A 10 9.19 3.09 -10.63
CA GLN A 10 8.51 1.89 -10.16
C GLN A 10 7.03 1.88 -10.57
N PHE A 11 6.40 3.06 -10.57
CA PHE A 11 5.02 3.17 -11.03
C PHE A 11 4.90 2.83 -12.51
N ARG A 12 5.87 3.26 -13.32
CA ARG A 12 5.91 2.88 -14.74
C ARG A 12 6.05 1.37 -14.92
N GLU A 13 6.83 0.71 -14.05
CA GLU A 13 6.95 -0.74 -14.08
C GLU A 13 5.61 -1.41 -13.75
N LEU A 14 4.88 -0.86 -12.78
CA LEU A 14 3.55 -1.35 -12.44
C LEU A 14 2.61 -1.24 -13.64
N LEU A 15 2.63 -0.10 -14.34
CA LEU A 15 1.78 0.13 -15.52
C LEU A 15 2.09 -0.83 -16.66
N LYS A 16 3.35 -1.20 -16.82
CA LYS A 16 3.81 -2.09 -17.90
C LYS A 16 3.67 -3.57 -17.57
N ASN A 17 3.50 -3.90 -16.30
CA ASN A 17 3.47 -5.29 -15.86
C ASN A 17 2.24 -5.99 -16.44
N PRO A 18 2.42 -7.04 -17.26
CA PRO A 18 1.30 -7.72 -17.90
C PRO A 18 0.55 -8.68 -16.97
N ASN A 19 1.05 -8.89 -15.74
CA ASN A 19 0.40 -9.74 -14.77
C ASN A 19 -0.91 -9.10 -14.32
N ASP A 20 -2.04 -9.73 -14.67
CA ASP A 20 -3.37 -9.26 -14.32
C ASP A 20 -4.03 -10.08 -13.21
N LYS A 21 -3.25 -10.89 -12.53
CA LYS A 21 -3.74 -11.69 -11.39
C LYS A 21 -3.88 -10.83 -10.14
N PRO A 22 -4.65 -11.30 -9.16
CA PRO A 22 -4.72 -10.60 -7.87
C PRO A 22 -3.33 -10.43 -7.27
N PHE A 23 -3.11 -9.30 -6.62
CA PHE A 23 -1.85 -9.02 -5.93
C PHE A 23 -2.15 -8.33 -4.61
N VAL A 24 -1.16 -8.30 -3.73
CA VAL A 24 -1.31 -7.69 -2.41
C VAL A 24 -0.43 -6.47 -2.29
N MET A 25 -1.04 -5.36 -1.91
CA MET A 25 -0.33 -4.11 -1.65
C MET A 25 0.02 -4.05 -0.16
N LEU A 26 1.32 -4.02 0.13
CA LEU A 26 1.83 -3.83 1.48
C LEU A 26 1.91 -2.35 1.78
N ASN A 27 1.33 -1.96 2.90
CA ASN A 27 1.40 -0.59 3.41
C ASN A 27 2.05 -0.61 4.79
N LEU A 28 3.13 0.17 4.94
CA LEU A 28 3.71 0.47 6.24
C LEU A 28 3.64 1.98 6.38
N LEU A 29 3.04 2.46 7.47
CA LEU A 29 2.75 3.87 7.64
C LEU A 29 3.26 4.39 8.98
N LYS A 30 3.84 5.59 8.94
CA LYS A 30 4.24 6.32 10.12
C LYS A 30 3.49 7.65 10.11
N PHE A 31 2.72 7.91 11.16
CA PHE A 31 1.92 9.12 11.24
C PHE A 31 2.72 10.30 11.76
N LYS A 32 2.40 11.48 11.28
CA LYS A 32 2.90 12.71 11.87
C LYS A 32 2.41 12.78 13.31
N LYS A 33 3.24 13.29 14.20
CA LYS A 33 2.94 13.37 15.62
C LYS A 33 1.70 14.22 15.91
N GLU A 34 1.55 15.34 15.21
CA GLU A 34 0.42 16.23 15.39
C GLU A 34 -0.64 15.97 14.34
N GLY A 35 -1.73 15.33 14.78
CA GLY A 35 -2.90 15.12 13.94
C GLY A 35 -2.79 14.05 12.87
N GLY A 36 -1.64 13.39 12.74
CA GLY A 36 -1.44 12.41 11.67
C GLY A 36 -2.41 11.24 11.72
N ARG A 37 -2.57 10.65 12.89
CA ARG A 37 -3.48 9.52 13.09
C ARG A 37 -4.92 9.91 12.75
N LYS A 38 -5.35 11.09 13.18
CA LYS A 38 -6.70 11.58 12.93
C LYS A 38 -6.93 11.86 11.44
N SER A 39 -5.96 12.50 10.79
CA SER A 39 -6.03 12.77 9.36
C SER A 39 -6.07 11.48 8.54
N TYR A 40 -5.29 10.48 8.95
CA TYR A 40 -5.28 9.20 8.25
C TYR A 40 -6.60 8.45 8.43
N ALA A 41 -7.18 8.51 9.63
CA ALA A 41 -8.51 7.92 9.89
C ALA A 41 -9.56 8.55 8.97
N HIS A 42 -9.52 9.87 8.80
CA HIS A 42 -10.39 10.57 7.88
C HIS A 42 -10.19 10.10 6.44
N TYR A 43 -8.93 9.99 6.02
CA TYR A 43 -8.60 9.47 4.69
C TYR A 43 -9.18 8.07 4.48
N LEU A 44 -8.95 7.15 5.43
CA LEU A 44 -9.43 5.77 5.31
C LEU A 44 -10.95 5.70 5.19
N LYS A 45 -11.65 6.51 5.98
CA LYS A 45 -13.10 6.54 5.95
C LYS A 45 -13.62 6.87 4.55
N GLU A 46 -12.98 7.85 3.89
CA GLU A 46 -13.38 8.26 2.55
C GLU A 46 -12.83 7.33 1.46
N ALA A 47 -11.61 6.83 1.65
CA ALA A 47 -10.92 6.04 0.62
C ALA A 47 -11.47 4.61 0.47
N ASN A 48 -12.03 4.05 1.54
CA ASN A 48 -12.45 2.66 1.54
C ASN A 48 -13.46 2.33 0.43
N LYS A 49 -14.36 3.24 0.14
CA LYS A 49 -15.36 3.02 -0.92
C LYS A 49 -14.74 2.88 -2.31
N TYR A 50 -13.61 3.56 -2.54
CA TYR A 50 -12.90 3.47 -3.82
C TYR A 50 -12.12 2.16 -3.94
N VAL A 51 -11.54 1.71 -2.82
CA VAL A 51 -10.87 0.41 -2.76
C VAL A 51 -11.88 -0.70 -3.03
N GLU A 52 -12.99 -0.69 -2.33
CA GLU A 52 -14.06 -1.69 -2.52
C GLU A 52 -14.66 -1.60 -3.93
N GLY A 53 -14.78 -0.38 -4.45
CA GLY A 53 -15.36 -0.13 -5.78
C GLY A 53 -14.61 -0.80 -6.92
N VAL A 54 -13.30 -1.03 -6.76
CA VAL A 54 -12.49 -1.75 -7.75
C VAL A 54 -12.24 -3.20 -7.36
N GLY A 55 -12.92 -3.70 -6.33
CA GLY A 55 -12.79 -5.08 -5.87
C GLY A 55 -11.67 -5.32 -4.88
N GLY A 56 -11.12 -4.25 -4.30
CA GLY A 56 -10.09 -4.37 -3.28
C GLY A 56 -10.63 -4.90 -1.96
N LYS A 57 -9.78 -5.61 -1.23
CA LYS A 57 -10.12 -6.22 0.07
C LYS A 57 -9.02 -5.97 1.06
N LEU A 58 -9.38 -5.52 2.26
CA LEU A 58 -8.44 -5.38 3.36
C LEU A 58 -8.21 -6.77 3.97
N LEU A 59 -7.01 -7.31 3.78
CA LEU A 59 -6.66 -8.64 4.30
C LEU A 59 -6.14 -8.59 5.73
N LEU A 60 -5.39 -7.56 6.07
CA LEU A 60 -4.80 -7.42 7.39
C LEU A 60 -4.68 -5.94 7.73
N PHE A 61 -5.06 -5.60 8.94
CA PHE A 61 -4.95 -4.25 9.50
C PHE A 61 -4.40 -4.42 10.89
N SER A 62 -3.13 -4.05 11.10
CA SER A 62 -2.45 -4.37 12.36
C SER A 62 -1.51 -3.26 12.80
N ARG A 63 -1.22 -3.30 14.10
CA ARG A 63 -0.30 -2.36 14.73
C ARG A 63 1.03 -3.06 14.99
N PRO A 64 2.12 -2.64 14.33
CA PRO A 64 3.45 -3.15 14.66
C PRO A 64 3.78 -2.84 16.12
N LYS A 65 4.40 -3.78 16.81
CA LYS A 65 4.70 -3.65 18.24
C LYS A 65 6.19 -3.82 18.51
N GLU A 66 6.63 -5.03 18.75
CA GLU A 66 8.01 -5.27 19.13
C GLU A 66 8.88 -5.45 17.88
N LEU A 67 9.81 -4.52 17.68
CA LEU A 67 10.74 -4.58 16.55
C LEU A 67 11.91 -5.48 16.91
N LEU A 68 11.89 -6.70 16.40
CA LEU A 68 12.91 -7.70 16.75
C LEU A 68 14.23 -7.53 15.99
N ASN A 69 14.17 -6.98 14.80
CA ASN A 69 15.34 -6.69 13.96
C ASN A 69 15.10 -5.40 13.21
N GLY A 70 16.18 -4.64 12.98
CA GLY A 70 16.09 -3.41 12.20
C GLY A 70 15.98 -2.17 13.07
N THR A 71 15.79 -1.02 12.43
CA THR A 71 15.77 0.28 13.12
C THR A 71 14.52 1.11 12.81
N GLU A 72 13.86 0.82 11.68
CA GLU A 72 12.68 1.58 11.28
C GLU A 72 11.44 1.11 12.05
N THR A 73 10.71 2.06 12.60
CA THR A 73 9.46 1.78 13.32
C THR A 73 8.27 2.30 12.54
N TRP A 74 7.14 1.63 12.70
CA TRP A 74 5.91 1.94 11.95
C TRP A 74 4.71 1.93 12.88
N ASP A 75 3.70 2.71 12.54
CA ASP A 75 2.49 2.84 13.36
C ASP A 75 1.37 1.94 12.88
N LEU A 76 1.37 1.59 11.58
CA LEU A 76 0.30 0.81 10.98
C LEU A 76 0.85 -0.07 9.86
N LEU A 77 0.37 -1.31 9.81
CA LEU A 77 0.62 -2.22 8.69
C LEU A 77 -0.72 -2.62 8.10
N MET A 78 -0.85 -2.48 6.78
CA MET A 78 -2.04 -2.94 6.07
C MET A 78 -1.63 -3.81 4.89
N LEU A 79 -2.41 -4.87 4.65
CA LEU A 79 -2.32 -5.65 3.43
C LEU A 79 -3.65 -5.52 2.71
N VAL A 80 -3.62 -4.99 1.50
CA VAL A 80 -4.82 -4.80 0.69
C VAL A 80 -4.66 -5.62 -0.59
N GLN A 81 -5.60 -6.52 -0.84
CA GLN A 81 -5.60 -7.29 -2.07
C GLN A 81 -6.43 -6.57 -3.13
N TYR A 82 -5.86 -6.40 -4.30
CA TYR A 82 -6.58 -5.90 -5.47
C TYR A 82 -6.73 -7.04 -6.47
N PRO A 83 -7.84 -7.08 -7.23
CA PRO A 83 -8.05 -8.16 -8.20
C PRO A 83 -7.06 -8.15 -9.35
N SER A 84 -6.44 -6.99 -9.63
CA SER A 84 -5.42 -6.84 -10.66
C SER A 84 -4.69 -5.51 -10.49
N ARG A 85 -3.56 -5.38 -11.14
CA ARG A 85 -2.85 -4.09 -11.19
C ARG A 85 -3.68 -3.04 -11.89
N LYS A 86 -4.40 -3.44 -12.91
CA LYS A 86 -5.32 -2.56 -13.65
C LYS A 86 -6.38 -1.95 -12.74
N ALA A 87 -6.94 -2.76 -11.85
CA ALA A 87 -7.94 -2.30 -10.88
C ALA A 87 -7.37 -1.23 -9.94
N PHE A 88 -6.16 -1.47 -9.43
CA PHE A 88 -5.48 -0.49 -8.58
C PHE A 88 -5.22 0.82 -9.34
N ILE A 89 -4.73 0.72 -10.56
CA ILE A 89 -4.44 1.89 -11.40
C ILE A 89 -5.71 2.68 -11.67
N GLU A 90 -6.81 1.99 -11.95
CA GLU A 90 -8.11 2.62 -12.16
C GLU A 90 -8.54 3.43 -10.93
N MET A 91 -8.40 2.85 -9.74
CA MET A 91 -8.68 3.55 -8.49
C MET A 91 -7.75 4.76 -8.31
N ALA A 92 -6.46 4.57 -8.53
CA ALA A 92 -5.47 5.63 -8.34
C ALA A 92 -5.68 6.81 -9.28
N ASN A 93 -6.28 6.58 -10.44
CA ASN A 93 -6.58 7.63 -11.42
C ASN A 93 -7.99 8.19 -11.29
N ASN A 94 -8.79 7.69 -10.36
CA ASN A 94 -10.15 8.19 -10.14
C ASN A 94 -10.10 9.63 -9.64
N ALA A 95 -10.77 10.55 -10.35
CA ALA A 95 -10.75 11.97 -10.02
C ALA A 95 -11.25 12.25 -8.59
N GLU A 96 -12.28 11.53 -8.16
CA GLU A 96 -12.84 11.71 -6.81
C GLU A 96 -11.87 11.19 -5.74
N TYR A 97 -11.21 10.06 -6.00
CA TYR A 97 -10.19 9.53 -5.10
C TYR A 97 -9.02 10.52 -4.97
N LEU A 98 -8.59 11.11 -6.08
CA LEU A 98 -7.47 12.07 -6.06
C LEU A 98 -7.77 13.29 -5.19
N LYS A 99 -9.03 13.67 -5.06
CA LYS A 99 -9.41 14.81 -4.20
C LYS A 99 -9.14 14.54 -2.72
N ILE A 100 -9.20 13.27 -2.29
CA ILE A 100 -8.98 12.92 -0.88
C ILE A 100 -7.57 12.45 -0.61
N HIS A 101 -6.79 12.20 -1.65
CA HIS A 101 -5.41 11.68 -1.51
C HIS A 101 -4.51 12.60 -0.69
N SER A 102 -4.77 13.91 -0.71
CA SER A 102 -4.00 14.88 0.07
C SER A 102 -4.09 14.62 1.58
N PHE A 103 -5.21 14.08 2.06
CA PHE A 103 -5.36 13.72 3.48
C PHE A 103 -4.36 12.65 3.89
N ARG A 104 -4.06 11.72 2.98
CA ARG A 104 -3.06 10.68 3.20
C ARG A 104 -1.68 11.30 3.32
N GLU A 105 -1.33 12.19 2.39
CA GLU A 105 -0.03 12.85 2.39
C GLU A 105 0.16 13.73 3.63
N GLU A 106 -0.88 14.45 4.04
CA GLU A 106 -0.85 15.30 5.24
C GLU A 106 -0.67 14.48 6.52
N ALA A 107 -1.16 13.25 6.53
CA ALA A 107 -1.16 12.40 7.73
C ALA A 107 0.19 11.73 7.99
N LEU A 108 0.99 11.53 6.95
CA LEU A 108 2.14 10.62 7.01
C LEU A 108 3.48 11.33 7.08
N GLU A 109 4.32 10.86 8.01
CA GLU A 109 5.72 11.25 8.11
C GLU A 109 6.58 10.37 7.20
N ASN A 110 6.22 9.09 7.10
CA ASN A 110 6.95 8.10 6.31
C ASN A 110 5.99 7.02 5.85
N ALA A 111 6.29 6.39 4.72
CA ALA A 111 5.43 5.35 4.18
C ALA A 111 6.20 4.40 3.28
N VAL A 112 5.75 3.15 3.28
CA VAL A 112 6.13 2.15 2.27
C VAL A 112 4.84 1.68 1.62
N LEU A 113 4.81 1.69 0.31
CA LEU A 113 3.71 1.15 -0.49
C LEU A 113 4.34 0.20 -1.50
N TYR A 114 4.10 -1.09 -1.34
CA TYR A 114 4.83 -2.10 -2.08
C TYR A 114 3.86 -3.11 -2.70
N ALA A 115 3.87 -3.21 -4.02
CA ALA A 115 3.08 -4.24 -4.71
C ALA A 115 3.82 -5.56 -4.60
N THR A 116 3.11 -6.61 -4.20
CA THR A 116 3.68 -7.94 -4.02
C THR A 116 2.85 -8.98 -4.75
N ASP A 117 3.53 -9.98 -5.32
CA ASP A 117 2.86 -11.13 -5.91
C ASP A 117 3.08 -12.33 -5.01
N GLU A 118 2.01 -13.08 -4.75
CA GLU A 118 2.08 -14.27 -3.92
C GLU A 118 2.89 -15.35 -4.65
N ILE A 119 3.79 -15.99 -3.92
CA ILE A 119 4.54 -17.14 -4.42
C ILE A 119 4.39 -18.29 -3.42
N ALA A 120 4.54 -19.52 -3.89
CA ALA A 120 4.57 -20.70 -3.02
C ALA A 120 6.00 -20.90 -2.51
N LEU A 121 6.13 -21.42 -1.29
CA LEU A 121 7.45 -21.71 -0.72
C LEU A 121 8.29 -22.58 -1.64
N ARG A 122 7.68 -23.59 -2.27
CA ARG A 122 8.40 -24.48 -3.18
C ARG A 122 9.01 -23.74 -4.36
N ASP A 123 8.37 -22.66 -4.83
CA ASP A 123 8.87 -21.86 -5.94
C ASP A 123 10.16 -21.17 -5.56
N LEU A 124 10.21 -20.61 -4.36
CA LEU A 124 11.41 -19.97 -3.82
C LEU A 124 12.55 -20.99 -3.65
N LEU A 125 12.22 -22.17 -3.13
CA LEU A 125 13.22 -23.21 -2.92
C LEU A 125 13.78 -23.75 -4.23
N GLN A 126 13.00 -23.73 -5.31
CA GLN A 126 13.46 -24.13 -6.64
C GLN A 126 14.33 -23.07 -7.30
N GLU A 127 14.02 -21.79 -7.07
CA GLU A 127 14.81 -20.68 -7.60
C GLU A 127 16.21 -20.63 -7.00
N TYR A 128 16.35 -21.09 -5.76
CA TYR A 128 17.62 -21.03 -5.02
C TYR A 128 17.99 -22.40 -4.45
N PRO A 129 18.20 -23.40 -5.31
CA PRO A 129 18.59 -24.73 -4.83
C PRO A 129 20.02 -24.67 -4.28
N GLU A 130 20.32 -25.47 -3.29
CA GLU A 130 21.66 -25.58 -2.75
C GLU A 130 22.62 -26.26 -3.69
#